data_7e2a469ed41b1e8477f9618dc0cd3a6e
#
_entry.id   7e2a469ed41b1e8477f9618dc0cd3a6e
#
_cell.length_a   1.000
_cell.length_b   1.000
_cell.length_c   1.000
_cell.angle_alpha   90.00
_cell.angle_beta   90.00
_cell.angle_gamma   90.00
#
_symmetry.space_group_name_H-M   'P 1'
#
loop_
_entity.id
_entity.type
_entity.pdbx_description
1 polymer ?
#
loop_
_entity_poly.entity_id
_entity_poly.type
_entity_poly.pdbx_seq_one_letter_code
_entity_poly.pdbx_strand_id
1 'polypeptide(L)'
;MTTHDPASRRARLRQYQEELLERMQAARTGSGQRTHQLGVEIGGERFLLDLLEAGEIVPVPPLTSVPLTQPWYLGLANIRGSLVGVVDLARFFGMQDAAATGPAARLVTFAPSMGMPCGFLAARVHGLRQAADMTPSAGRLVDADGTAWTPLALGALAQDERFQQVGLQAGH
;
A
#
# COMPACT_ATOMS: atom_id res chain seq x y z
N MET A 1 15.70 -19.21 -9.77
CA MET A 1 15.92 -17.86 -10.31
C MET A 1 14.58 -17.17 -10.51
N THR A 2 14.25 -16.28 -9.62
CA THR A 2 13.01 -15.54 -9.73
C THR A 2 13.18 -14.43 -10.74
N THR A 3 12.68 -14.67 -11.92
CA THR A 3 12.51 -13.61 -12.88
C THR A 3 11.46 -12.65 -12.34
N HIS A 4 11.86 -11.44 -12.06
CA HIS A 4 10.91 -10.38 -11.74
C HIS A 4 10.17 -10.01 -13.01
N ASP A 5 9.18 -10.82 -13.36
CA ASP A 5 8.37 -10.58 -14.53
C ASP A 5 7.37 -9.46 -14.23
N PRO A 6 7.40 -8.34 -14.97
CA PRO A 6 6.43 -7.26 -14.79
C PRO A 6 4.98 -7.71 -14.94
N ALA A 7 4.72 -8.69 -15.80
CA ALA A 7 3.37 -9.23 -15.98
C ALA A 7 2.88 -9.95 -14.72
N SER A 8 3.76 -10.67 -14.03
CA SER A 8 3.45 -11.34 -12.77
C SER A 8 3.08 -10.34 -11.67
N ARG A 9 3.79 -9.20 -11.62
CA ARG A 9 3.50 -8.14 -10.65
C ARG A 9 2.17 -7.46 -10.93
N ARG A 10 1.87 -7.22 -12.19
CA ARG A 10 0.59 -6.63 -12.60
C ARG A 10 -0.57 -7.58 -12.30
N ALA A 11 -0.38 -8.87 -12.53
CA ALA A 11 -1.38 -9.89 -12.22
C ALA A 11 -1.66 -9.94 -10.72
N ARG A 12 -0.63 -9.82 -9.88
CA ARG A 12 -0.75 -9.78 -8.44
C ARG A 12 -1.54 -8.56 -7.96
N LEU A 13 -1.21 -7.41 -8.51
CA LEU A 13 -1.92 -6.18 -8.18
C LEU A 13 -3.41 -6.29 -8.54
N ARG A 14 -3.72 -6.85 -9.72
CA ARG A 14 -5.10 -7.10 -10.12
C ARG A 14 -5.82 -8.02 -9.14
N GLN A 15 -5.15 -9.08 -8.70
CA GLN A 15 -5.74 -10.02 -7.76
C GLN A 15 -6.12 -9.34 -6.45
N TYR A 16 -5.24 -8.50 -5.91
CA TYR A 16 -5.54 -7.71 -4.72
C TYR A 16 -6.71 -6.77 -4.95
N GLN A 17 -6.76 -6.12 -6.10
CA GLN A 17 -7.84 -5.21 -6.46
C GLN A 17 -9.19 -5.93 -6.53
N GLU A 18 -9.22 -7.09 -7.19
CA GLU A 18 -10.43 -7.88 -7.36
C GLU A 18 -10.97 -8.39 -6.02
N GLU A 19 -10.09 -8.93 -5.19
CA GLU A 19 -10.47 -9.43 -3.87
C GLU A 19 -11.05 -8.32 -3.00
N LEU A 20 -10.43 -7.14 -3.01
CA LEU A 20 -10.90 -6.02 -2.22
C LEU A 20 -12.22 -5.49 -2.73
N LEU A 21 -12.41 -5.43 -4.06
CA LEU A 21 -13.68 -5.01 -4.64
C LEU A 21 -14.80 -5.95 -4.26
N GLU A 22 -14.56 -7.26 -4.27
CA GLU A 22 -15.55 -8.24 -3.84
C GLU A 22 -15.96 -8.03 -2.38
N ARG A 23 -14.98 -7.79 -1.51
CA ARG A 23 -15.25 -7.49 -0.09
C ARG A 23 -16.06 -6.21 0.08
N MET A 24 -15.73 -5.18 -0.68
CA MET A 24 -16.44 -3.92 -0.62
C MET A 24 -17.88 -4.06 -1.11
N GLN A 25 -18.10 -4.82 -2.18
CA GLN A 25 -19.44 -5.07 -2.68
C GLN A 25 -20.26 -5.88 -1.68
N ALA A 26 -19.66 -6.91 -1.07
CA ALA A 26 -20.32 -7.70 -0.03
C ALA A 26 -20.70 -6.84 1.18
N ALA A 27 -19.83 -5.94 1.59
CA ALA A 27 -20.09 -5.01 2.69
C ALA A 27 -21.24 -4.05 2.34
N ARG A 28 -21.32 -3.59 1.09
CA ARG A 28 -22.40 -2.71 0.64
C ARG A 28 -23.75 -3.39 0.64
N THR A 29 -23.79 -4.68 0.30
CA THR A 29 -25.04 -5.43 0.21
C THR A 29 -25.47 -6.03 1.53
N GLY A 30 -24.53 -6.26 2.47
CA GLY A 30 -24.81 -7.03 3.67
C GLY A 30 -25.14 -6.24 4.93
N SER A 31 -24.46 -5.14 5.22
CA SER A 31 -24.52 -4.53 6.54
C SER A 31 -24.89 -3.06 6.59
N GLY A 32 -24.84 -2.37 5.49
CA GLY A 32 -25.01 -0.91 5.51
C GLY A 32 -23.92 -0.17 6.29
N GLN A 33 -22.89 -0.85 6.76
CA GLN A 33 -21.79 -0.21 7.46
C GLN A 33 -20.92 0.54 6.46
N ARG A 34 -20.74 1.82 6.74
CA ARG A 34 -19.84 2.65 5.95
C ARG A 34 -18.43 2.47 6.50
N THR A 35 -17.57 1.82 5.69
CA THR A 35 -16.16 1.71 6.02
C THR A 35 -15.42 2.90 5.44
N HIS A 36 -14.70 3.60 6.30
CA HIS A 36 -13.84 4.67 5.85
C HIS A 36 -12.59 4.11 5.19
N GLN A 37 -12.24 4.69 4.05
CA GLN A 37 -11.03 4.35 3.31
C GLN A 37 -10.08 5.54 3.35
N LEU A 38 -8.80 5.26 3.41
CA LEU A 38 -7.76 6.28 3.32
C LEU A 38 -7.28 6.38 1.88
N GLY A 39 -7.39 7.57 1.30
CA GLY A 39 -6.89 7.83 -0.05
C GLY A 39 -5.43 8.23 -0.01
N VAL A 40 -4.60 7.56 -0.79
CA VAL A 40 -3.17 7.84 -0.88
C VAL A 40 -2.72 7.83 -2.34
N GLU A 41 -1.61 8.48 -2.61
CA GLU A 41 -1.01 8.49 -3.95
C GLU A 41 0.33 7.79 -3.91
N ILE A 42 0.49 6.78 -4.75
CA ILE A 42 1.70 5.96 -4.85
C ILE A 42 2.04 5.79 -6.32
N GLY A 43 3.26 6.14 -6.71
CA GLY A 43 3.70 5.94 -8.08
C GLY A 43 2.85 6.64 -9.13
N GLY A 44 2.30 7.80 -8.81
CA GLY A 44 1.44 8.55 -9.71
C GLY A 44 0.01 8.05 -9.79
N GLU A 45 -0.34 6.99 -9.09
CA GLU A 45 -1.69 6.44 -9.05
C GLU A 45 -2.33 6.65 -7.68
N ARG A 46 -3.65 6.70 -7.65
CA ARG A 46 -4.42 6.88 -6.42
C ARG A 46 -4.95 5.54 -5.93
N PHE A 47 -4.74 5.29 -4.65
CA PHE A 47 -5.13 4.04 -4.00
C PHE A 47 -6.04 4.31 -2.81
N LEU A 48 -6.92 3.36 -2.54
CA LEU A 48 -7.74 3.35 -1.33
C LEU A 48 -7.34 2.18 -0.46
N LEU A 49 -7.13 2.43 0.82
CA LEU A 49 -6.87 1.36 1.78
C LEU A 49 -7.81 1.49 2.96
N ASP A 50 -8.07 0.37 3.62
CA ASP A 50 -8.92 0.34 4.79
C ASP A 50 -8.23 1.09 5.93
N LEU A 51 -8.92 2.07 6.51
CA LEU A 51 -8.38 2.84 7.62
C LEU A 51 -7.98 1.96 8.80
N LEU A 52 -8.68 0.84 9.00
CA LEU A 52 -8.34 -0.08 10.07
C LEU A 52 -7.02 -0.80 9.86
N GLU A 53 -6.54 -0.87 8.62
CA GLU A 53 -5.23 -1.45 8.30
C GLU A 53 -4.10 -0.44 8.38
N ALA A 54 -4.41 0.85 8.43
CA ALA A 54 -3.42 1.91 8.56
C ALA A 54 -3.19 2.22 10.04
N GLY A 55 -1.93 2.40 10.38
CA GLY A 55 -1.55 2.83 11.72
C GLY A 55 -1.41 4.34 11.80
N GLU A 56 -0.19 4.83 11.83
CA GLU A 56 0.09 6.26 11.90
C GLU A 56 0.43 6.83 10.52
N ILE A 57 0.14 8.09 10.33
CA ILE A 57 0.53 8.86 9.15
C ILE A 57 1.44 9.97 9.65
N VAL A 58 2.71 9.92 9.27
CA VAL A 58 3.72 10.86 9.76
C VAL A 58 4.51 11.45 8.60
N PRO A 59 5.11 12.64 8.76
CA PRO A 59 6.09 13.11 7.78
C PRO A 59 7.22 12.09 7.64
N VAL A 60 7.82 12.01 6.47
CA VAL A 60 8.86 11.01 6.21
C VAL A 60 10.05 11.28 7.12
N PRO A 61 10.37 10.36 8.06
CA PRO A 61 11.54 10.53 8.93
C PRO A 61 12.81 10.15 8.18
N PRO A 62 13.98 10.44 8.77
CA PRO A 62 15.24 9.93 8.21
C PRO A 62 15.21 8.40 8.15
N LEU A 63 15.68 7.86 7.03
CA LEU A 63 15.72 6.43 6.80
C LEU A 63 17.16 5.93 6.91
N THR A 64 17.36 4.82 7.61
CA THR A 64 18.64 4.13 7.69
C THR A 64 18.59 2.93 6.76
N SER A 65 19.40 2.93 5.71
CA SER A 65 19.45 1.82 4.77
C SER A 65 19.99 0.57 5.44
N VAL A 66 19.45 -0.57 5.05
CA VAL A 66 19.88 -1.88 5.54
C VAL A 66 20.51 -2.63 4.37
N PRO A 67 21.76 -3.09 4.51
CA PRO A 67 22.42 -3.81 3.40
C PRO A 67 21.74 -5.13 3.10
N LEU A 68 21.89 -5.58 1.85
CA LEU A 68 21.40 -6.86 1.37
C LEU A 68 19.88 -7.01 1.49
N THR A 69 19.17 -5.92 1.18
CA THR A 69 17.71 -5.93 1.15
C THR A 69 17.21 -5.71 -0.29
N GLN A 70 15.94 -6.05 -0.52
CA GLN A 70 15.31 -5.87 -1.81
C GLN A 70 15.28 -4.39 -2.20
N PRO A 71 15.30 -4.06 -3.53
CA PRO A 71 15.29 -2.67 -3.98
C PRO A 71 14.10 -1.85 -3.50
N TRP A 72 12.96 -2.50 -3.23
CA TRP A 72 11.76 -1.83 -2.73
C TRP A 72 11.77 -1.61 -1.22
N TYR A 73 12.73 -2.19 -0.50
CA TYR A 73 12.91 -1.95 0.93
C TYR A 73 13.87 -0.78 1.13
N LEU A 74 13.36 0.34 1.63
CA LEU A 74 14.13 1.58 1.71
C LEU A 74 15.00 1.66 2.96
N GLY A 75 14.64 0.96 4.02
CA GLY A 75 15.41 0.95 5.25
C GLY A 75 14.54 1.02 6.48
N LEU A 76 15.14 1.45 7.59
CA LEU A 76 14.46 1.56 8.88
C LEU A 76 14.24 3.01 9.25
N ALA A 77 13.08 3.29 9.82
CA ALA A 77 12.76 4.58 10.42
C ALA A 77 12.49 4.39 11.90
N ASN A 78 12.86 5.39 12.70
CA ASN A 78 12.53 5.42 14.11
C ASN A 78 11.30 6.32 14.30
N ILE A 79 10.22 5.73 14.78
CA ILE A 79 8.99 6.46 15.08
C ILE A 79 8.70 6.29 16.55
N ARG A 80 8.91 7.35 17.32
CA ARG A 80 8.68 7.37 18.77
C ARG A 80 9.37 6.22 19.50
N GLY A 81 10.61 5.92 19.12
CA GLY A 81 11.38 4.84 19.73
C GLY A 81 11.15 3.45 19.15
N SER A 82 10.24 3.31 18.22
CA SER A 82 9.98 2.03 17.54
C SER A 82 10.61 2.01 16.16
N LEU A 83 11.30 0.94 15.83
CA LEU A 83 11.86 0.76 14.50
C LEU A 83 10.82 0.19 13.55
N VAL A 84 10.65 0.86 12.43
CA VAL A 84 9.66 0.49 11.41
C VAL A 84 10.39 0.31 10.08
N GLY A 85 10.15 -0.81 9.41
CA GLY A 85 10.67 -1.04 8.06
C GLY A 85 9.88 -0.21 7.06
N VAL A 86 10.57 0.51 6.19
CA VAL A 86 9.93 1.40 5.21
C VAL A 86 10.09 0.82 3.83
N VAL A 87 8.98 0.69 3.11
CA VAL A 87 8.94 0.11 1.79
C VAL A 87 8.46 1.10 0.74
N ASP A 88 8.92 0.90 -0.48
CA ASP A 88 8.48 1.61 -1.67
C ASP A 88 7.52 0.69 -2.43
N LEU A 89 6.22 0.90 -2.26
CA LEU A 89 5.22 0.06 -2.92
C LEU A 89 5.20 0.25 -4.43
N ALA A 90 5.57 1.42 -4.92
CA ALA A 90 5.68 1.63 -6.37
C ALA A 90 6.68 0.65 -6.97
N ARG A 91 7.85 0.51 -6.34
CA ARG A 91 8.86 -0.46 -6.79
C ARG A 91 8.39 -1.90 -6.59
N PHE A 92 7.76 -2.19 -5.45
CA PHE A 92 7.27 -3.53 -5.18
C PHE A 92 6.28 -3.99 -6.25
N PHE A 93 5.39 -3.11 -6.68
CA PHE A 93 4.40 -3.41 -7.72
C PHE A 93 4.96 -3.28 -9.14
N GLY A 94 6.21 -2.85 -9.31
CA GLY A 94 6.82 -2.69 -10.61
C GLY A 94 6.38 -1.45 -11.37
N MET A 95 5.93 -0.43 -10.65
CA MET A 95 5.61 0.87 -11.24
C MET A 95 6.89 1.63 -11.56
N GLN A 96 6.81 2.58 -12.49
CA GLN A 96 8.00 3.27 -12.98
C GLN A 96 8.45 4.45 -12.12
N ASP A 97 7.55 5.01 -11.33
CA ASP A 97 7.86 6.19 -10.55
C ASP A 97 8.73 5.87 -9.35
N ALA A 98 9.62 6.80 -9.03
CA ALA A 98 10.53 6.67 -7.90
C ALA A 98 9.80 6.82 -6.57
N ALA A 99 10.51 6.49 -5.48
CA ALA A 99 10.00 6.68 -4.14
C ALA A 99 9.53 8.11 -3.91
N ALA A 100 8.49 8.25 -3.11
CA ALA A 100 7.90 9.55 -2.82
C ALA A 100 8.89 10.45 -2.08
N THR A 101 9.10 11.65 -2.62
CA THR A 101 9.93 12.68 -2.00
C THR A 101 9.16 13.99 -2.01
N GLY A 102 9.61 14.95 -1.20
CA GLY A 102 9.00 16.26 -1.15
C GLY A 102 8.17 16.48 0.12
N PRO A 103 7.70 17.72 0.32
CA PRO A 103 7.04 18.10 1.58
C PRO A 103 5.67 17.46 1.78
N ALA A 104 5.01 17.04 0.71
CA ALA A 104 3.71 16.37 0.82
C ALA A 104 3.82 14.87 1.10
N ALA A 105 5.01 14.28 0.95
CA ALA A 105 5.21 12.86 1.17
C ALA A 105 4.98 12.49 2.64
N ARG A 106 4.40 11.30 2.85
CA ARG A 106 4.10 10.79 4.19
C ARG A 106 4.48 9.33 4.30
N LEU A 107 4.85 8.92 5.50
CA LEU A 107 5.01 7.51 5.83
C LEU A 107 3.71 7.05 6.47
N VAL A 108 3.10 6.04 5.88
CA VAL A 108 1.88 5.41 6.41
C VAL A 108 2.28 4.06 6.98
N THR A 109 2.15 3.89 8.29
CA THR A 109 2.52 2.63 8.94
C THR A 109 1.36 1.65 8.87
N PHE A 110 1.69 0.36 8.98
CA PHE A 110 0.68 -0.68 9.12
C PHE A 110 0.11 -0.63 10.54
N ALA A 111 -1.18 -0.90 10.67
CA ALA A 111 -1.81 -0.97 11.99
C ALA A 111 -1.13 -2.05 12.85
N PRO A 112 -1.03 -1.85 14.18
CA PRO A 112 -0.43 -2.85 15.06
C PRO A 112 -1.08 -4.23 14.95
N SER A 113 -2.37 -4.29 14.66
CA SER A 113 -3.11 -5.53 14.46
C SER A 113 -2.60 -6.36 13.29
N MET A 114 -1.83 -5.76 12.37
CA MET A 114 -1.25 -6.46 11.24
C MET A 114 -0.07 -7.36 11.65
N GLY A 115 0.50 -7.15 12.84
CA GLY A 115 1.61 -7.94 13.33
C GLY A 115 2.93 -7.73 12.61
N MET A 116 3.06 -6.68 11.82
CA MET A 116 4.24 -6.41 11.01
C MET A 116 4.65 -4.94 11.19
N PRO A 117 5.84 -4.67 11.80
CA PRO A 117 6.29 -3.30 12.03
C PRO A 117 6.86 -2.68 10.75
N CYS A 118 6.00 -2.30 9.85
CA CYS A 118 6.42 -1.67 8.60
C CYS A 118 5.45 -0.57 8.17
N GLY A 119 5.85 0.17 7.16
CA GLY A 119 5.04 1.19 6.54
C GLY A 119 5.52 1.46 5.12
N PHE A 120 4.76 2.24 4.39
CA PHE A 120 5.10 2.59 3.01
C PHE A 120 5.08 4.10 2.82
N LEU A 121 5.82 4.56 1.82
CA LEU A 121 5.83 5.97 1.46
C LEU A 121 4.70 6.27 0.48
N ALA A 122 3.92 7.31 0.80
CA ALA A 122 2.93 7.87 -0.10
C ALA A 122 3.41 9.25 -0.55
N ALA A 123 3.26 9.54 -1.84
CA ALA A 123 3.60 10.86 -2.36
C ALA A 123 2.68 11.93 -1.78
N ARG A 124 1.44 11.54 -1.47
CA ARG A 124 0.44 12.42 -0.88
C ARG A 124 -0.64 11.57 -0.21
N VAL A 125 -1.20 12.10 0.88
CA VAL A 125 -2.38 11.53 1.53
C VAL A 125 -3.55 12.44 1.20
N HIS A 126 -4.60 11.85 0.60
CA HIS A 126 -5.79 12.58 0.16
C HIS A 126 -6.91 12.58 1.19
N GLY A 127 -6.69 11.99 2.35
CA GLY A 127 -7.68 11.98 3.42
C GLY A 127 -8.67 10.83 3.33
N LEU A 128 -9.72 10.93 4.13
CA LEU A 128 -10.72 9.88 4.23
C LEU A 128 -11.71 9.94 3.09
N ARG A 129 -12.05 8.77 2.57
CA ARG A 129 -13.02 8.58 1.50
C ARG A 129 -14.00 7.50 1.89
N GLN A 130 -15.21 7.56 1.35
CA GLN A 130 -16.21 6.51 1.56
C GLN A 130 -16.39 5.73 0.26
N ALA A 131 -15.93 4.48 0.26
CA ALA A 131 -16.03 3.64 -0.92
C ALA A 131 -17.47 3.36 -1.32
N ALA A 132 -18.39 3.39 -0.35
CA ALA A 132 -19.82 3.19 -0.62
C ALA A 132 -20.40 4.25 -1.56
N ASP A 133 -19.81 5.45 -1.59
CA ASP A 133 -20.25 6.54 -2.46
C ASP A 133 -19.58 6.50 -3.84
N MET A 134 -18.76 5.50 -4.11
CA MET A 134 -18.03 5.37 -5.36
C MET A 134 -18.64 4.30 -6.25
N THR A 135 -18.39 4.41 -7.55
CA THR A 135 -18.91 3.47 -8.55
C THR A 135 -17.80 2.54 -9.01
N PRO A 136 -17.96 1.21 -8.89
CA PRO A 136 -16.98 0.26 -9.43
C PRO A 136 -16.87 0.37 -10.95
N SER A 137 -15.63 0.38 -11.45
CA SER A 137 -15.36 0.44 -12.88
C SER A 137 -13.99 -0.18 -13.17
N ALA A 138 -13.95 -1.26 -13.94
CA ALA A 138 -12.72 -1.88 -14.42
C ALA A 138 -11.68 -2.17 -13.32
N GLY A 139 -12.13 -2.70 -12.18
CA GLY A 139 -11.25 -3.01 -11.05
C GLY A 139 -10.88 -1.81 -10.19
N ARG A 140 -11.49 -0.67 -10.42
CA ARG A 140 -11.27 0.55 -9.66
C ARG A 140 -12.60 1.09 -9.13
N LEU A 141 -12.49 2.06 -8.24
CA LEU A 141 -13.63 2.79 -7.72
C LEU A 141 -13.53 4.24 -8.20
N VAL A 142 -14.62 4.75 -8.76
CA VAL A 142 -14.66 6.12 -9.31
C VAL A 142 -15.52 6.98 -8.39
N ASP A 143 -14.97 8.10 -7.93
CA ASP A 143 -15.68 9.02 -7.06
C ASP A 143 -16.59 9.98 -7.86
N ALA A 144 -17.28 10.85 -7.14
CA ALA A 144 -18.21 11.80 -7.76
C ALA A 144 -17.53 12.78 -8.72
N ASP A 145 -16.24 13.02 -8.53
CA ASP A 145 -15.45 13.92 -9.37
C ASP A 145 -14.87 13.22 -10.60
N GLY A 146 -15.15 11.94 -10.77
CA GLY A 146 -14.60 11.16 -11.87
C GLY A 146 -13.20 10.63 -11.64
N THR A 147 -12.66 10.75 -10.43
CA THR A 147 -11.34 10.25 -10.10
C THR A 147 -11.38 8.76 -9.80
N ALA A 148 -10.49 8.01 -10.44
CA ALA A 148 -10.39 6.57 -10.25
C ALA A 148 -9.41 6.24 -9.12
N TRP A 149 -9.82 5.34 -8.23
CA TRP A 149 -9.06 4.88 -7.09
C TRP A 149 -8.87 3.37 -7.17
N THR A 150 -7.65 2.92 -6.93
CA THR A 150 -7.32 1.50 -6.94
C THR A 150 -7.37 0.97 -5.51
N PRO A 151 -8.18 -0.05 -5.21
CA PRO A 151 -8.17 -0.65 -3.88
C PRO A 151 -6.82 -1.28 -3.55
N LEU A 152 -6.36 -1.09 -2.32
CA LEU A 152 -5.11 -1.65 -1.83
C LEU A 152 -5.36 -2.34 -0.49
N ALA A 153 -5.16 -3.66 -0.44
CA ALA A 153 -5.35 -4.46 0.75
C ALA A 153 -4.01 -4.68 1.45
N LEU A 154 -3.74 -3.95 2.52
CA LEU A 154 -2.50 -4.10 3.27
C LEU A 154 -2.42 -5.47 3.93
N GLY A 155 -3.55 -6.03 4.37
CA GLY A 155 -3.58 -7.37 4.96
C GLY A 155 -3.12 -8.45 3.99
N ALA A 156 -3.58 -8.38 2.74
CA ALA A 156 -3.15 -9.32 1.71
C ALA A 156 -1.67 -9.13 1.37
N LEU A 157 -1.22 -7.88 1.32
CA LEU A 157 0.17 -7.55 1.07
C LEU A 157 1.09 -8.12 2.16
N ALA A 158 0.70 -7.97 3.42
CA ALA A 158 1.47 -8.46 4.55
C ALA A 158 1.62 -10.00 4.53
N GLN A 159 0.69 -10.71 3.92
CA GLN A 159 0.73 -12.16 3.79
C GLN A 159 1.42 -12.64 2.51
N ASP A 160 1.77 -11.73 1.63
CA ASP A 160 2.48 -12.08 0.40
C ASP A 160 3.92 -12.49 0.74
N GLU A 161 4.31 -13.70 0.32
CA GLU A 161 5.65 -14.22 0.59
C GLU A 161 6.74 -13.31 0.06
N ARG A 162 6.54 -12.71 -1.10
CA ARG A 162 7.53 -11.78 -1.65
C ARG A 162 7.71 -10.54 -0.80
N PHE A 163 6.64 -10.04 -0.22
CA PHE A 163 6.69 -8.88 0.66
C PHE A 163 7.42 -9.22 1.96
N GLN A 164 7.28 -10.45 2.45
CA GLN A 164 7.96 -10.90 3.65
C GLN A 164 9.45 -11.14 3.42
N GLN A 165 9.87 -11.37 2.19
CA GLN A 165 11.27 -11.62 1.83
C GLN A 165 12.02 -10.33 1.58
N VAL A 166 12.23 -9.56 2.64
CA VAL A 166 12.93 -8.27 2.57
C VAL A 166 14.40 -8.46 2.23
N GLY A 167 15.04 -9.48 2.78
CA GLY A 167 16.44 -9.72 2.54
C GLY A 167 16.72 -10.34 1.18
N LEU A 168 17.80 -9.93 0.54
CA LEU A 168 18.30 -10.62 -0.64
C LEU A 168 18.83 -11.98 -0.21
N GLN A 169 18.39 -13.04 -0.91
CA GLN A 169 18.89 -14.37 -0.62
C GLN A 169 20.34 -14.47 -1.09
N ALA A 170 21.24 -14.67 -0.13
CA ALA A 170 22.66 -14.81 -0.44
C ALA A 170 22.89 -16.12 -1.16
N GLY A 171 23.30 -16.03 -2.41
CA GLY A 171 24.06 -17.05 -3.12
C GLY A 171 23.57 -18.50 -3.08
N HIS A 172 22.29 -18.70 -3.07
CA HIS A 172 21.77 -20.08 -3.18
C HIS A 172 21.38 -20.37 -4.61
#